data_77682e1b49148a90356e3e82e3790e84
#
_entry.id   77682e1b49148a90356e3e82e3790e84
#
_cell.length_a   1.000
_cell.length_b   1.000
_cell.length_c   1.000
_cell.angle_alpha   90.00
_cell.angle_beta   90.00
_cell.angle_gamma   90.00
#
_symmetry.space_group_name_H-M   'P 1'
#
loop_
_entity.id
_entity.type
_entity.pdbx_description
1 polymer ?
#
loop_
_entity_poly.entity_id
_entity_poly.type
_entity_poly.pdbx_seq_one_letter_code
_entity_poly.pdbx_strand_id
1 'polypeptide(L)'
;MRATFNPRCLPMSDLPRSASDATPSSPLDALLRHFQQVIVPLWLGPGWNAQLDLPYEALDAEQRPLPAQRYRAMACARQLFLFASLIDQPGVPQARERAARLFASLQRHFHDERNGGWFYSIDAEGAPLDRRKDLYTHAFVIFACAHYRARVEDPQADSVLKTALTLVRERFTDGQGLYEAQLGEDWSPLGSGPLQNPLMHLTEAFLATLALRDDALTRDALLALVDAMQARFVDPATGVVLEKPRGSADNWFEPGHQFEWFYLLHGSPLLAATALHDSLERAFEFAFVHGVDENSGAVSAMLAADGSLIDGTQRIWAQAEYLRALALHGAEPQMLEARLSLFAERFLHPQGWNECLDDQGQLSRRDMPSTSPYHLATCYQGLAKHLIR
;
A
#
# COMPACT_ATOMS: atom_id res chain seq x y z
N MET A 1 21.32 -17.74 -21.18
CA MET A 1 21.64 -17.75 -19.74
C MET A 1 20.39 -17.29 -19.03
N ARG A 2 19.71 -18.16 -18.27
CA ARG A 2 18.52 -17.79 -17.50
C ARG A 2 19.00 -17.07 -16.25
N ALA A 3 18.79 -15.76 -16.18
CA ALA A 3 18.95 -15.02 -14.94
C ALA A 3 17.84 -15.48 -13.99
N THR A 4 18.20 -16.18 -12.93
CA THR A 4 17.32 -16.49 -11.84
C THR A 4 16.98 -15.18 -11.12
N PHE A 5 15.78 -14.66 -11.38
CA PHE A 5 15.23 -13.51 -10.67
C PHE A 5 15.01 -13.96 -9.20
N ASN A 6 15.76 -13.38 -8.29
CA ASN A 6 15.56 -13.51 -6.85
C ASN A 6 14.74 -12.29 -6.40
N PRO A 7 13.41 -12.40 -6.19
CA PRO A 7 12.55 -11.31 -5.78
C PRO A 7 12.64 -11.06 -4.27
N ARG A 8 13.84 -11.12 -3.70
CA ARG A 8 14.01 -10.56 -2.36
C ARG A 8 13.70 -9.08 -2.50
N CYS A 9 12.63 -8.60 -1.83
CA CYS A 9 12.54 -7.20 -1.49
C CYS A 9 13.93 -6.80 -1.00
N LEU A 10 14.61 -5.93 -1.76
CA LEU A 10 15.92 -5.46 -1.35
C LEU A 10 15.75 -4.95 0.07
N PRO A 11 16.52 -5.45 1.03
CA PRO A 11 16.50 -4.85 2.35
C PRO A 11 16.79 -3.37 2.16
N MET A 12 16.17 -2.51 2.96
CA MET A 12 16.60 -1.12 3.06
C MET A 12 18.08 -1.02 3.50
N SER A 13 18.78 -2.14 3.74
CA SER A 13 20.23 -2.24 3.99
C SER A 13 21.10 -1.73 2.83
N ASP A 14 20.56 -1.64 1.62
CA ASP A 14 21.25 -1.06 0.48
C ASP A 14 21.08 0.47 0.42
N LEU A 15 20.32 1.04 1.36
CA LEU A 15 20.30 2.48 1.57
C LEU A 15 21.64 2.94 2.17
N PRO A 16 22.19 4.09 1.76
CA PRO A 16 23.47 4.59 2.27
C PRO A 16 23.50 4.64 3.79
N ARG A 17 24.58 4.07 4.38
CA ARG A 17 24.77 3.99 5.84
C ARG A 17 24.77 5.40 6.43
N SER A 18 24.04 5.57 7.53
CA SER A 18 23.91 6.73 8.42
C SER A 18 24.78 7.94 8.01
N ALA A 19 24.15 8.88 7.34
CA ALA A 19 24.75 10.19 7.18
C ALA A 19 24.78 10.88 8.56
N SER A 20 26.00 11.19 9.05
CA SER A 20 26.25 12.29 9.97
C SER A 20 25.51 13.55 9.48
N ASP A 21 25.44 14.63 10.25
CA ASP A 21 24.79 15.93 9.99
C ASP A 21 25.14 16.64 8.65
N ALA A 22 25.60 15.91 7.64
CA ALA A 22 25.88 16.40 6.30
C ALA A 22 24.58 16.73 5.55
N THR A 23 24.57 17.80 4.78
CA THR A 23 23.50 18.15 3.85
C THR A 23 23.20 16.94 2.94
N PRO A 24 21.92 16.59 2.65
CA PRO A 24 21.59 15.50 1.74
C PRO A 24 22.29 15.66 0.39
N SER A 25 22.86 14.59 -0.13
CA SER A 25 23.57 14.62 -1.42
C SER A 25 22.61 14.59 -2.61
N SER A 26 21.38 14.10 -2.40
CA SER A 26 20.30 14.04 -3.41
C SER A 26 18.92 14.25 -2.77
N PRO A 27 17.89 14.56 -3.57
CA PRO A 27 16.50 14.62 -3.10
C PRO A 27 16.04 13.29 -2.48
N LEU A 28 16.43 12.14 -3.03
CA LEU A 28 16.12 10.84 -2.45
C LEU A 28 16.74 10.66 -1.07
N ASP A 29 18.01 11.07 -0.87
CA ASP A 29 18.66 11.00 0.46
C ASP A 29 17.92 11.87 1.50
N ALA A 30 17.38 13.02 1.06
CA ALA A 30 16.57 13.88 1.91
C ALA A 30 15.28 13.18 2.35
N LEU A 31 14.56 12.53 1.43
CA LEU A 31 13.34 11.78 1.71
C LEU A 31 13.60 10.60 2.65
N LEU A 32 14.64 9.83 2.40
CA LEU A 32 15.05 8.70 3.22
C LEU A 32 15.44 9.14 4.64
N ARG A 33 16.17 10.24 4.76
CA ARG A 33 16.54 10.82 6.04
C ARG A 33 15.31 11.29 6.82
N HIS A 34 14.39 12.01 6.16
CA HIS A 34 13.14 12.44 6.79
C HIS A 34 12.32 11.23 7.26
N PHE A 35 12.21 10.20 6.44
CA PHE A 35 11.51 8.97 6.80
C PHE A 35 12.09 8.32 8.07
N GLN A 36 13.42 8.17 8.12
CA GLN A 36 14.11 7.53 9.24
C GLN A 36 14.12 8.39 10.52
N GLN A 37 14.27 9.72 10.38
CA GLN A 37 14.45 10.61 11.51
C GLN A 37 13.15 11.25 12.02
N VAL A 38 12.09 11.28 11.19
CA VAL A 38 10.81 11.89 11.54
C VAL A 38 9.68 10.87 11.50
N ILE A 39 9.43 10.21 10.34
CA ILE A 39 8.25 9.35 10.18
C ILE A 39 8.31 8.11 11.09
N VAL A 40 9.41 7.36 11.06
CA VAL A 40 9.56 6.13 11.86
C VAL A 40 9.48 6.41 13.36
N PRO A 41 10.14 7.43 13.92
CA PRO A 41 10.02 7.77 15.34
C PRO A 41 8.60 8.13 15.79
N LEU A 42 7.76 8.72 14.94
CA LEU A 42 6.35 8.97 15.26
C LEU A 42 5.62 7.68 15.66
N TRP A 43 5.85 6.59 14.94
CA TRP A 43 5.16 5.30 15.18
C TRP A 43 5.89 4.38 16.15
N LEU A 44 7.12 4.71 16.51
CA LEU A 44 7.81 4.11 17.67
C LEU A 44 7.41 4.78 18.99
N GLY A 45 7.04 6.05 18.96
CA GLY A 45 6.76 6.91 20.13
C GLY A 45 5.29 7.32 20.21
N PRO A 46 4.95 8.60 19.90
CA PRO A 46 3.61 9.15 20.16
C PRO A 46 2.46 8.43 19.42
N GLY A 47 2.74 7.83 18.27
CA GLY A 47 1.76 7.07 17.49
C GLY A 47 1.42 5.68 18.05
N TRP A 48 1.98 5.29 19.20
CA TRP A 48 1.80 3.97 19.79
C TRP A 48 0.86 3.98 21.00
N ASN A 49 -0.24 3.24 20.92
CA ASN A 49 -1.11 2.95 22.05
C ASN A 49 -0.54 1.75 22.84
N ALA A 50 0.10 2.04 23.96
CA ALA A 50 0.74 1.03 24.80
C ALA A 50 -0.26 0.14 25.56
N GLN A 51 -1.53 0.54 25.69
CA GLN A 51 -2.55 -0.28 26.36
C GLN A 51 -3.05 -1.41 25.46
N LEU A 52 -3.23 -1.13 24.19
CA LEU A 52 -3.71 -2.11 23.21
C LEU A 52 -2.57 -2.76 22.40
N ASP A 53 -1.34 -2.27 22.52
CA ASP A 53 -0.23 -2.66 21.65
C ASP A 53 -0.53 -2.43 20.16
N LEU A 54 -1.18 -1.31 19.84
CA LEU A 54 -1.60 -0.93 18.49
C LEU A 54 -1.12 0.47 18.12
N PRO A 55 -1.00 0.79 16.82
CA PRO A 55 -0.86 2.17 16.41
C PRO A 55 -2.18 2.91 16.67
N TYR A 56 -2.11 4.17 17.10
CA TYR A 56 -3.26 5.06 16.99
C TYR A 56 -3.66 5.21 15.51
N GLU A 57 -4.94 5.51 15.22
CA GLU A 57 -5.41 5.68 13.84
C GLU A 57 -4.77 6.89 13.15
N ALA A 58 -4.54 7.98 13.88
CA ALA A 58 -3.87 9.16 13.38
C ALA A 58 -3.26 10.00 14.52
N LEU A 59 -2.30 10.84 14.15
CA LEU A 59 -1.76 11.92 14.98
C LEU A 59 -2.19 13.28 14.42
N ASP A 60 -2.33 14.29 15.29
CA ASP A 60 -2.48 15.68 14.86
C ASP A 60 -1.12 16.29 14.42
N ALA A 61 -1.15 17.54 13.98
CA ALA A 61 0.06 18.26 13.55
C ALA A 61 1.09 18.48 14.67
N GLU A 62 0.67 18.43 15.95
CA GLU A 62 1.49 18.49 17.14
C GLU A 62 1.93 17.10 17.65
N GLN A 63 1.75 16.08 16.82
CA GLN A 63 2.11 14.67 17.10
C GLN A 63 1.33 14.04 18.27
N ARG A 64 0.17 14.57 18.62
CA ARG A 64 -0.69 14.01 19.66
C ARG A 64 -1.68 13.01 19.03
N PRO A 65 -1.96 11.88 19.70
CA PRO A 65 -2.96 10.95 19.21
C PRO A 65 -4.32 11.61 19.07
N LEU A 66 -4.96 11.45 17.92
CA LEU A 66 -6.36 11.83 17.77
C LEU A 66 -7.25 10.82 18.47
N PRO A 67 -8.35 11.27 19.12
CA PRO A 67 -9.33 10.37 19.74
C PRO A 67 -9.84 9.36 18.71
N ALA A 68 -9.56 8.10 18.92
CA ALA A 68 -10.00 7.02 18.03
C ALA A 68 -11.32 6.45 18.54
N GLN A 69 -12.34 6.45 17.70
CA GLN A 69 -13.59 5.72 17.95
C GLN A 69 -13.44 4.22 17.60
N ARG A 70 -12.43 3.87 16.84
CA ARG A 70 -12.12 2.50 16.43
C ARG A 70 -10.65 2.36 16.07
N TYR A 71 -10.17 1.11 16.07
CA TYR A 71 -8.90 0.70 15.49
C TYR A 71 -9.16 -0.31 14.38
N ARG A 72 -8.53 -0.13 13.22
CA ARG A 72 -8.72 -1.01 12.04
C ARG A 72 -7.61 -2.05 11.95
N ALA A 73 -7.99 -3.30 11.64
CA ALA A 73 -7.02 -4.38 11.42
C ALA A 73 -6.03 -4.07 10.28
N MET A 74 -6.52 -3.44 9.20
CA MET A 74 -5.69 -2.99 8.08
C MET A 74 -4.60 -1.99 8.51
N ALA A 75 -4.91 -1.05 9.41
CA ALA A 75 -3.92 -0.09 9.92
C ALA A 75 -2.82 -0.80 10.73
N CYS A 76 -3.20 -1.77 11.57
CA CYS A 76 -2.25 -2.63 12.29
C CYS A 76 -1.36 -3.42 11.30
N ALA A 77 -1.94 -4.02 10.26
CA ALA A 77 -1.21 -4.79 9.26
C ALA A 77 -0.24 -3.91 8.44
N ARG A 78 -0.62 -2.70 8.05
CA ARG A 78 0.28 -1.75 7.37
C ARG A 78 1.46 -1.34 8.25
N GLN A 79 1.23 -1.13 9.55
CA GLN A 79 2.31 -0.86 10.50
C GLN A 79 3.19 -2.10 10.72
N LEU A 80 2.62 -3.31 10.73
CA LEU A 80 3.40 -4.55 10.76
C LEU A 80 4.34 -4.65 9.55
N PHE A 81 3.83 -4.37 8.35
CA PHE A 81 4.67 -4.29 7.15
C PHE A 81 5.78 -3.25 7.30
N LEU A 82 5.44 -2.02 7.75
CA LEU A 82 6.39 -0.94 7.95
C LEU A 82 7.57 -1.42 8.81
N PHE A 83 7.30 -1.92 10.01
CA PHE A 83 8.35 -2.36 10.93
C PHE A 83 9.04 -3.65 10.48
N ALA A 84 8.34 -4.58 9.81
CA ALA A 84 8.97 -5.74 9.21
C ALA A 84 10.00 -5.34 8.14
N SER A 85 9.70 -4.34 7.33
CA SER A 85 10.62 -3.83 6.30
C SER A 85 11.87 -3.13 6.88
N LEU A 86 11.77 -2.68 8.13
CA LEU A 86 12.84 -1.98 8.84
C LEU A 86 13.68 -2.92 9.73
N ILE A 87 13.35 -4.21 9.83
CA ILE A 87 14.17 -5.18 10.58
C ILE A 87 15.57 -5.22 9.97
N ASP A 88 16.57 -5.19 10.86
CA ASP A 88 18.00 -5.16 10.53
C ASP A 88 18.49 -3.87 9.86
N GLN A 89 17.66 -2.81 9.83
CA GLN A 89 18.09 -1.50 9.36
C GLN A 89 18.90 -0.76 10.44
N PRO A 90 20.05 -0.18 10.07
CA PRO A 90 20.77 0.71 10.95
C PRO A 90 19.87 1.88 11.39
N GLY A 91 19.83 2.18 12.69
CA GLY A 91 19.06 3.31 13.23
C GLY A 91 17.64 2.98 13.71
N VAL A 92 17.13 1.76 13.48
CA VAL A 92 15.82 1.33 14.00
C VAL A 92 15.90 -0.01 14.74
N PRO A 93 16.68 -0.10 15.85
CA PRO A 93 16.88 -1.37 16.56
C PRO A 93 15.58 -1.95 17.13
N GLN A 94 14.55 -1.13 17.38
CA GLN A 94 13.25 -1.55 17.90
C GLN A 94 12.34 -2.19 16.84
N ALA A 95 12.71 -2.18 15.55
CA ALA A 95 11.83 -2.62 14.46
C ALA A 95 11.37 -4.07 14.64
N ARG A 96 12.26 -4.97 15.01
CA ARG A 96 11.94 -6.39 15.23
C ARG A 96 10.94 -6.60 16.36
N GLU A 97 11.16 -5.97 17.51
CA GLU A 97 10.23 -6.03 18.63
C GLU A 97 8.88 -5.42 18.28
N ARG A 98 8.87 -4.25 17.63
CA ARG A 98 7.64 -3.59 17.22
C ARG A 98 6.84 -4.44 16.23
N ALA A 99 7.48 -5.05 15.24
CA ALA A 99 6.84 -5.96 14.30
C ALA A 99 6.23 -7.18 15.02
N ALA A 100 6.96 -7.78 15.95
CA ALA A 100 6.44 -8.92 16.72
C ALA A 100 5.22 -8.55 17.58
N ARG A 101 5.22 -7.38 18.22
CA ARG A 101 4.08 -6.86 19.01
C ARG A 101 2.87 -6.59 18.12
N LEU A 102 3.06 -6.00 16.94
CA LEU A 102 1.99 -5.75 15.97
C LEU A 102 1.39 -7.05 15.44
N PHE A 103 2.23 -8.06 15.13
CA PHE A 103 1.76 -9.39 14.73
C PHE A 103 0.92 -10.03 15.85
N ALA A 104 1.39 -10.01 17.09
CA ALA A 104 0.66 -10.53 18.23
C ALA A 104 -0.67 -9.81 18.46
N SER A 105 -0.70 -8.48 18.30
CA SER A 105 -1.91 -7.66 18.45
C SER A 105 -2.92 -7.89 17.33
N LEU A 106 -2.45 -8.11 16.09
CA LEU A 106 -3.30 -8.48 14.96
C LEU A 106 -4.07 -9.80 15.26
N GLN A 107 -3.40 -10.78 15.90
CA GLN A 107 -4.05 -12.02 16.30
C GLN A 107 -4.95 -11.85 17.53
N ARG A 108 -4.50 -11.12 18.55
CA ARG A 108 -5.21 -10.95 19.80
C ARG A 108 -6.52 -10.19 19.65
N HIS A 109 -6.51 -9.10 18.88
CA HIS A 109 -7.62 -8.16 18.84
C HIS A 109 -8.55 -8.36 17.65
N PHE A 110 -8.01 -8.81 16.51
CA PHE A 110 -8.78 -8.82 15.27
C PHE A 110 -9.12 -10.20 14.75
N HIS A 111 -8.43 -11.27 15.20
CA HIS A 111 -8.75 -12.62 14.74
C HIS A 111 -10.11 -13.07 15.29
N ASP A 112 -10.97 -13.57 14.40
CA ASP A 112 -12.25 -14.18 14.75
C ASP A 112 -12.05 -15.67 15.04
N GLU A 113 -11.99 -16.04 16.33
CA GLU A 113 -11.79 -17.43 16.75
C GLU A 113 -12.98 -18.34 16.38
N ARG A 114 -14.17 -17.76 16.19
CA ARG A 114 -15.39 -18.53 15.92
C ARG A 114 -15.53 -18.86 14.43
N ASN A 115 -15.38 -17.85 13.57
CA ASN A 115 -15.64 -18.00 12.12
C ASN A 115 -14.34 -18.01 11.32
N GLY A 116 -13.21 -17.69 11.92
CA GLY A 116 -11.94 -17.47 11.22
C GLY A 116 -11.84 -16.11 10.54
N GLY A 117 -10.66 -15.78 10.05
CA GLY A 117 -10.40 -14.47 9.43
C GLY A 117 -10.29 -13.35 10.47
N TRP A 118 -10.36 -12.10 9.99
CA TRP A 118 -10.14 -10.92 10.82
C TRP A 118 -11.35 -9.99 10.75
N PHE A 119 -11.72 -9.43 11.91
CA PHE A 119 -12.68 -8.34 12.00
C PHE A 119 -12.14 -7.09 11.31
N TYR A 120 -13.02 -6.28 10.75
CA TYR A 120 -12.65 -4.99 10.14
C TYR A 120 -12.07 -4.02 11.18
N SER A 121 -12.74 -3.90 12.35
CA SER A 121 -12.29 -3.00 13.41
C SER A 121 -12.71 -3.44 14.80
N ILE A 122 -12.01 -2.89 15.81
CA ILE A 122 -12.31 -2.95 17.24
C ILE A 122 -12.59 -1.54 17.77
N ASP A 123 -13.21 -1.45 18.93
CA ASP A 123 -13.44 -0.20 19.66
C ASP A 123 -12.19 0.30 20.42
N ALA A 124 -12.35 1.37 21.16
CA ALA A 124 -11.29 1.99 21.96
C ALA A 124 -10.80 1.11 23.12
N GLU A 125 -11.63 0.17 23.56
CA GLU A 125 -11.37 -0.77 24.64
C GLU A 125 -10.77 -2.10 24.16
N GLY A 126 -10.73 -2.31 22.82
CA GLY A 126 -10.17 -3.50 22.20
C GLY A 126 -11.19 -4.61 21.90
N ALA A 127 -12.50 -4.35 22.07
CA ALA A 127 -13.55 -5.29 21.71
C ALA A 127 -13.95 -5.18 20.23
N PRO A 128 -14.35 -6.31 19.57
CA PRO A 128 -14.78 -6.29 18.17
C PRO A 128 -15.98 -5.33 17.96
N LEU A 129 -15.78 -4.31 17.10
CA LEU A 129 -16.80 -3.28 16.79
C LEU A 129 -17.49 -3.57 15.46
N ASP A 130 -16.74 -3.61 14.36
CA ASP A 130 -17.25 -3.98 13.05
C ASP A 130 -16.66 -5.35 12.68
N ARG A 131 -17.54 -6.34 12.66
CA ARG A 131 -17.16 -7.75 12.54
C ARG A 131 -17.18 -8.28 11.12
N ARG A 132 -17.56 -7.45 10.12
CA ARG A 132 -17.54 -7.86 8.71
C ARG A 132 -16.16 -8.36 8.31
N LYS A 133 -16.15 -9.28 7.34
CA LYS A 133 -14.93 -9.74 6.68
C LYS A 133 -14.72 -8.84 5.45
N ASP A 134 -13.64 -8.10 5.48
CA ASP A 134 -13.31 -7.10 4.46
C ASP A 134 -12.09 -7.60 3.66
N LEU A 135 -12.20 -7.67 2.34
CA LEU A 135 -11.14 -8.18 1.47
C LEU A 135 -9.86 -7.34 1.59
N TYR A 136 -10.01 -6.02 1.64
CA TYR A 136 -8.89 -5.10 1.80
C TYR A 136 -8.08 -5.39 3.08
N THR A 137 -8.77 -5.62 4.18
CA THR A 137 -8.16 -6.03 5.45
C THR A 137 -7.40 -7.36 5.32
N HIS A 138 -8.03 -8.37 4.70
CA HIS A 138 -7.40 -9.69 4.52
C HIS A 138 -6.20 -9.64 3.56
N ALA A 139 -6.25 -8.82 2.52
CA ALA A 139 -5.12 -8.59 1.63
C ALA A 139 -3.92 -8.01 2.42
N PHE A 140 -4.14 -7.01 3.29
CA PHE A 140 -3.06 -6.47 4.13
C PHE A 140 -2.57 -7.44 5.20
N VAL A 141 -3.41 -8.32 5.73
CA VAL A 141 -2.94 -9.40 6.63
C VAL A 141 -1.98 -10.34 5.88
N ILE A 142 -2.34 -10.78 4.66
CA ILE A 142 -1.48 -11.61 3.82
C ILE A 142 -0.17 -10.88 3.51
N PHE A 143 -0.25 -9.66 3.03
CA PHE A 143 0.90 -8.83 2.66
C PHE A 143 1.87 -8.64 3.82
N ALA A 144 1.36 -8.20 4.96
CA ALA A 144 2.18 -7.95 6.15
C ALA A 144 2.82 -9.24 6.70
N CYS A 145 2.06 -10.35 6.75
CA CYS A 145 2.59 -11.64 7.18
C CYS A 145 3.67 -12.17 6.22
N ALA A 146 3.52 -11.99 4.90
CA ALA A 146 4.54 -12.38 3.93
C ALA A 146 5.84 -11.60 4.15
N HIS A 147 5.77 -10.29 4.33
CA HIS A 147 6.94 -9.45 4.62
C HIS A 147 7.58 -9.73 5.98
N TYR A 148 6.76 -9.96 7.01
CA TYR A 148 7.25 -10.34 8.34
C TYR A 148 7.98 -11.69 8.29
N ARG A 149 7.39 -12.70 7.64
CA ARG A 149 8.02 -14.01 7.43
C ARG A 149 9.32 -13.97 6.64
N ALA A 150 9.45 -13.04 5.71
CA ALA A 150 10.70 -12.83 4.97
C ALA A 150 11.87 -12.39 5.87
N ARG A 151 11.59 -11.88 7.07
CA ARG A 151 12.59 -11.33 8.03
C ARG A 151 12.70 -12.11 9.33
N VAL A 152 11.66 -12.86 9.68
CA VAL A 152 11.57 -13.57 10.96
C VAL A 152 11.09 -14.99 10.72
N GLU A 153 11.85 -15.97 11.19
CA GLU A 153 11.40 -17.36 11.23
C GLU A 153 10.37 -17.52 12.36
N ASP A 154 9.09 -17.41 12.00
CA ASP A 154 7.97 -17.52 12.93
C ASP A 154 6.93 -18.52 12.37
N PRO A 155 6.83 -19.74 12.94
CA PRO A 155 5.86 -20.75 12.48
C PRO A 155 4.40 -20.30 12.62
N GLN A 156 4.08 -19.44 13.61
CA GLN A 156 2.73 -18.92 13.78
C GLN A 156 2.39 -17.96 12.63
N ALA A 157 3.30 -17.07 12.27
CA ALA A 157 3.10 -16.14 11.14
C ALA A 157 2.99 -16.91 9.80
N ASP A 158 3.72 -18.02 9.63
CA ASP A 158 3.56 -18.88 8.45
C ASP A 158 2.20 -19.58 8.42
N SER A 159 1.68 -20.03 9.56
CA SER A 159 0.34 -20.61 9.69
C SER A 159 -0.75 -19.58 9.41
N VAL A 160 -0.62 -18.36 9.93
CA VAL A 160 -1.55 -17.23 9.70
C VAL A 160 -1.59 -16.87 8.22
N LEU A 161 -0.42 -16.77 7.57
CA LEU A 161 -0.35 -16.49 6.12
C LEU A 161 -1.05 -17.56 5.30
N LYS A 162 -0.83 -18.85 5.58
CA LYS A 162 -1.51 -19.95 4.88
C LYS A 162 -3.02 -19.93 5.09
N THR A 163 -3.46 -19.70 6.31
CA THR A 163 -4.90 -19.58 6.66
C THR A 163 -5.55 -18.41 5.92
N ALA A 164 -4.92 -17.23 5.93
CA ALA A 164 -5.45 -16.05 5.25
C ALA A 164 -5.57 -16.26 3.73
N LEU A 165 -4.56 -16.85 3.08
CA LEU A 165 -4.59 -17.21 1.67
C LEU A 165 -5.72 -18.20 1.34
N THR A 166 -5.92 -19.20 2.19
CA THR A 166 -7.00 -20.18 2.01
C THR A 166 -8.37 -19.52 2.15
N LEU A 167 -8.58 -18.73 3.21
CA LEU A 167 -9.84 -18.02 3.43
C LEU A 167 -10.19 -17.08 2.27
N VAL A 168 -9.21 -16.33 1.76
CA VAL A 168 -9.47 -15.43 0.62
C VAL A 168 -9.89 -16.24 -0.61
N ARG A 169 -9.16 -17.28 -0.96
CA ARG A 169 -9.48 -18.10 -2.15
C ARG A 169 -10.80 -18.87 -2.04
N GLU A 170 -11.20 -19.29 -0.85
CA GLU A 170 -12.40 -20.12 -0.65
C GLU A 170 -13.65 -19.33 -0.30
N ARG A 171 -13.52 -18.20 0.41
CA ARG A 171 -14.66 -17.46 0.95
C ARG A 171 -15.02 -16.21 0.16
N PHE A 172 -14.03 -15.43 -0.28
CA PHE A 172 -14.26 -14.19 -1.00
C PHE A 172 -14.47 -14.37 -2.50
N THR A 173 -14.06 -15.49 -3.09
CA THR A 173 -14.13 -15.70 -4.54
C THR A 173 -15.56 -15.64 -5.07
N ASP A 174 -15.74 -14.96 -6.22
CA ASP A 174 -16.98 -14.98 -7.00
C ASP A 174 -17.05 -16.21 -7.96
N GLY A 175 -16.01 -17.06 -7.97
CA GLY A 175 -15.89 -18.20 -8.88
C GLY A 175 -15.51 -17.86 -10.32
N GLN A 176 -15.29 -16.57 -10.63
CA GLN A 176 -14.94 -16.07 -11.96
C GLN A 176 -13.60 -15.29 -11.97
N GLY A 177 -12.76 -15.50 -10.95
CA GLY A 177 -11.45 -14.86 -10.83
C GLY A 177 -11.45 -13.54 -10.05
N LEU A 178 -12.62 -13.02 -9.66
CA LEU A 178 -12.74 -11.87 -8.78
C LEU A 178 -13.16 -12.28 -7.36
N TYR A 179 -13.20 -11.31 -6.48
CA TYR A 179 -13.47 -11.49 -5.06
C TYR A 179 -14.44 -10.42 -4.58
N GLU A 180 -15.40 -10.82 -3.73
CA GLU A 180 -16.30 -9.90 -3.04
C GLU A 180 -15.52 -8.94 -2.15
N ALA A 181 -15.87 -7.66 -2.18
CA ALA A 181 -15.17 -6.67 -1.34
C ALA A 181 -15.46 -6.86 0.15
N GLN A 182 -16.68 -7.28 0.49
CA GLN A 182 -17.12 -7.44 1.88
C GLN A 182 -18.08 -8.61 2.06
N LEU A 183 -17.93 -9.32 3.19
CA LEU A 183 -18.81 -10.40 3.62
C LEU A 183 -19.21 -10.17 5.10
N GLY A 184 -20.30 -10.80 5.53
CA GLY A 184 -20.73 -10.80 6.91
C GLY A 184 -19.72 -11.48 7.84
N GLU A 185 -19.90 -11.36 9.17
CA GLU A 185 -19.07 -12.02 10.16
C GLU A 185 -18.97 -13.54 9.92
N ASP A 186 -20.07 -14.14 9.53
CA ASP A 186 -20.23 -15.58 9.25
C ASP A 186 -19.96 -15.94 7.78
N TRP A 187 -19.32 -15.04 7.02
CA TRP A 187 -19.04 -15.17 5.59
C TRP A 187 -20.28 -15.09 4.67
N SER A 188 -21.42 -14.68 5.19
CA SER A 188 -22.63 -14.48 4.37
C SER A 188 -22.43 -13.32 3.39
N PRO A 189 -22.98 -13.40 2.15
CA PRO A 189 -22.90 -12.34 1.17
C PRO A 189 -23.55 -11.05 1.65
N LEU A 190 -22.87 -9.91 1.48
CA LEU A 190 -23.42 -8.57 1.72
C LEU A 190 -23.82 -7.85 0.42
N GLY A 191 -23.57 -8.46 -0.74
CA GLY A 191 -23.88 -7.88 -2.04
C GLY A 191 -23.02 -6.66 -2.40
N SER A 192 -21.80 -6.58 -1.85
CA SER A 192 -20.88 -5.49 -2.14
C SER A 192 -20.34 -5.53 -3.57
N GLY A 193 -20.26 -6.72 -4.15
CA GLY A 193 -19.56 -6.97 -5.40
C GLY A 193 -18.05 -6.73 -5.32
N PRO A 194 -17.33 -6.96 -6.40
CA PRO A 194 -15.91 -6.68 -6.49
C PRO A 194 -15.65 -5.17 -6.64
N LEU A 195 -14.61 -4.67 -5.98
CA LEU A 195 -14.11 -3.29 -6.10
C LEU A 195 -12.62 -3.32 -6.44
N GLN A 196 -12.18 -2.37 -7.25
CA GLN A 196 -10.80 -2.30 -7.75
C GLN A 196 -9.77 -2.24 -6.62
N ASN A 197 -9.94 -1.35 -5.64
CA ASN A 197 -8.94 -1.09 -4.61
C ASN A 197 -8.61 -2.33 -3.75
N PRO A 198 -9.58 -3.10 -3.18
CA PRO A 198 -9.29 -4.36 -2.53
C PRO A 198 -8.60 -5.40 -3.43
N LEU A 199 -8.96 -5.46 -4.72
CA LEU A 199 -8.39 -6.40 -5.68
C LEU A 199 -6.94 -6.04 -6.05
N MET A 200 -6.61 -4.76 -6.12
CA MET A 200 -5.25 -4.28 -6.32
C MET A 200 -4.33 -4.71 -5.17
N HIS A 201 -4.74 -4.47 -3.93
CA HIS A 201 -3.94 -4.88 -2.77
C HIS A 201 -3.91 -6.41 -2.58
N LEU A 202 -4.93 -7.14 -3.06
CA LEU A 202 -4.85 -8.59 -3.12
C LEU A 202 -3.79 -9.05 -4.14
N THR A 203 -3.68 -8.38 -5.29
CA THR A 203 -2.62 -8.61 -6.27
C THR A 203 -1.24 -8.38 -5.62
N GLU A 204 -1.07 -7.28 -4.92
CA GLU A 204 0.16 -6.97 -4.17
C GLU A 204 0.48 -8.05 -3.11
N ALA A 205 -0.52 -8.50 -2.37
CA ALA A 205 -0.37 -9.55 -1.35
C ALA A 205 0.03 -10.90 -1.94
N PHE A 206 -0.54 -11.27 -3.09
CA PHE A 206 -0.15 -12.48 -3.82
C PHE A 206 1.28 -12.39 -4.35
N LEU A 207 1.68 -11.23 -4.90
CA LEU A 207 3.07 -10.98 -5.32
C LEU A 207 4.05 -11.08 -4.16
N ALA A 208 3.73 -10.50 -2.99
CA ALA A 208 4.56 -10.62 -1.79
C ALA A 208 4.68 -12.08 -1.30
N THR A 209 3.60 -12.86 -1.38
CA THR A 209 3.62 -14.29 -1.05
C THR A 209 4.52 -15.07 -2.00
N LEU A 210 4.42 -14.83 -3.31
CA LEU A 210 5.22 -15.50 -4.33
C LEU A 210 6.70 -15.09 -4.27
N ALA A 211 6.99 -13.88 -3.80
CA ALA A 211 8.34 -13.44 -3.50
C ALA A 211 8.95 -14.20 -2.29
N LEU A 212 8.12 -14.56 -1.32
CA LEU A 212 8.54 -15.32 -0.14
C LEU A 212 8.76 -16.81 -0.45
N ARG A 213 7.84 -17.40 -1.23
CA ARG A 213 7.85 -18.85 -1.55
C ARG A 213 7.13 -19.16 -2.86
N ASP A 214 7.53 -20.24 -3.51
CA ASP A 214 6.79 -20.78 -4.64
C ASP A 214 5.49 -21.43 -4.16
N ASP A 215 4.34 -20.91 -4.60
CA ASP A 215 2.99 -21.37 -4.25
C ASP A 215 2.13 -21.38 -5.53
N ALA A 216 1.93 -22.57 -6.09
CA ALA A 216 1.22 -22.73 -7.35
C ALA A 216 -0.23 -22.24 -7.25
N LEU A 217 -0.94 -22.49 -6.14
CA LEU A 217 -2.32 -22.03 -5.94
C LEU A 217 -2.42 -20.50 -5.89
N THR A 218 -1.46 -19.84 -5.25
CA THR A 218 -1.41 -18.37 -5.22
C THR A 218 -1.05 -17.81 -6.60
N ARG A 219 -0.17 -18.47 -7.36
CA ARG A 219 0.18 -18.06 -8.73
C ARG A 219 -1.03 -18.17 -9.65
N ASP A 220 -1.75 -19.28 -9.62
CA ASP A 220 -2.94 -19.50 -10.45
C ASP A 220 -4.04 -18.49 -10.08
N ALA A 221 -4.26 -18.24 -8.79
CA ALA A 221 -5.20 -17.23 -8.30
C ALA A 221 -4.83 -15.81 -8.74
N LEU A 222 -3.55 -15.46 -8.72
CA LEU A 222 -3.04 -14.16 -9.19
C LEU A 222 -3.29 -13.97 -10.69
N LEU A 223 -2.98 -14.97 -11.51
CA LEU A 223 -3.18 -14.90 -12.97
C LEU A 223 -4.67 -14.79 -13.30
N ALA A 224 -5.53 -15.59 -12.65
CA ALA A 224 -6.97 -15.50 -12.82
C ALA A 224 -7.52 -14.12 -12.41
N LEU A 225 -7.04 -13.55 -11.30
CA LEU A 225 -7.41 -12.21 -10.84
C LEU A 225 -7.04 -11.13 -11.87
N VAL A 226 -5.82 -11.17 -12.37
CA VAL A 226 -5.32 -10.19 -13.36
C VAL A 226 -6.11 -10.27 -14.67
N ASP A 227 -6.42 -11.48 -15.16
CA ASP A 227 -7.25 -11.67 -16.33
C ASP A 227 -8.69 -11.17 -16.13
N ALA A 228 -9.27 -11.43 -14.96
CA ALA A 228 -10.60 -10.96 -14.61
C ALA A 228 -10.66 -9.43 -14.45
N MET A 229 -9.60 -8.81 -13.90
CA MET A 229 -9.45 -7.34 -13.82
C MET A 229 -9.43 -6.73 -15.23
N GLN A 230 -8.61 -7.27 -16.14
CA GLN A 230 -8.58 -6.85 -17.54
C GLN A 230 -9.96 -6.92 -18.19
N ALA A 231 -10.66 -8.03 -17.98
CA ALA A 231 -11.97 -8.26 -18.62
C ALA A 231 -13.09 -7.35 -18.07
N ARG A 232 -13.05 -7.01 -16.78
CA ARG A 232 -14.18 -6.41 -16.08
C ARG A 232 -13.99 -4.98 -15.62
N PHE A 233 -12.75 -4.51 -15.42
CA PHE A 233 -12.46 -3.18 -14.86
C PHE A 233 -11.76 -2.25 -15.84
N VAL A 234 -11.04 -2.78 -16.83
CA VAL A 234 -10.27 -1.93 -17.75
C VAL A 234 -11.17 -1.28 -18.80
N ASP A 235 -11.10 0.03 -18.90
CA ASP A 235 -11.70 0.76 -20.02
C ASP A 235 -10.90 0.48 -21.31
N PRO A 236 -11.52 -0.05 -22.37
CA PRO A 236 -10.78 -0.46 -23.56
C PRO A 236 -10.22 0.72 -24.38
N ALA A 237 -10.79 1.92 -24.24
CA ALA A 237 -10.35 3.08 -25.00
C ALA A 237 -9.08 3.71 -24.38
N THR A 238 -9.06 3.85 -23.05
CA THR A 238 -7.99 4.55 -22.31
C THR A 238 -7.00 3.61 -21.66
N GLY A 239 -7.39 2.35 -21.39
CA GLY A 239 -6.59 1.39 -20.62
C GLY A 239 -6.75 1.52 -19.11
N VAL A 240 -7.39 2.58 -18.61
CA VAL A 240 -7.50 2.80 -17.15
C VAL A 240 -8.31 1.71 -16.46
N VAL A 241 -7.90 1.36 -15.26
CA VAL A 241 -8.63 0.49 -14.34
C VAL A 241 -9.63 1.33 -13.59
N LEU A 242 -10.91 1.12 -13.82
CA LEU A 242 -12.02 1.82 -13.18
C LEU A 242 -12.21 1.33 -11.72
N GLU A 243 -12.77 2.16 -10.84
CA GLU A 243 -12.99 1.79 -9.43
C GLU A 243 -14.07 0.72 -9.24
N LYS A 244 -15.05 0.67 -10.16
CA LYS A 244 -16.12 -0.33 -10.21
C LYS A 244 -16.05 -1.11 -11.53
N PRO A 245 -16.69 -2.28 -11.64
CA PRO A 245 -16.78 -3.00 -12.91
C PRO A 245 -17.32 -2.11 -14.03
N ARG A 246 -16.84 -2.31 -15.26
CA ARG A 246 -17.34 -1.60 -16.44
C ARG A 246 -18.86 -1.68 -16.55
N GLY A 247 -19.47 -0.57 -16.97
CA GLY A 247 -20.92 -0.46 -17.08
C GLY A 247 -21.64 -0.10 -15.78
N SER A 248 -20.89 0.01 -14.66
CA SER A 248 -21.44 0.59 -13.44
C SER A 248 -21.74 2.07 -13.64
N ALA A 249 -22.88 2.53 -13.10
CA ALA A 249 -23.23 3.95 -13.11
C ALA A 249 -22.20 4.77 -12.32
N ASP A 250 -21.97 6.01 -12.74
CA ASP A 250 -21.09 6.96 -12.07
C ASP A 250 -19.71 6.37 -11.72
N ASN A 251 -19.08 5.70 -12.70
CA ASN A 251 -17.79 5.09 -12.54
C ASN A 251 -16.69 6.13 -12.77
N TRP A 252 -15.57 5.96 -12.09
CA TRP A 252 -14.41 6.86 -12.13
C TRP A 252 -13.11 6.06 -12.02
N PHE A 253 -11.99 6.75 -12.07
CA PHE A 253 -10.69 6.19 -11.69
C PHE A 253 -9.90 7.19 -10.84
N GLU A 254 -9.03 6.68 -10.00
CA GLU A 254 -8.02 7.47 -9.27
C GLU A 254 -6.68 7.37 -10.01
N PRO A 255 -6.07 8.48 -10.43
CA PRO A 255 -4.75 8.45 -11.07
C PRO A 255 -3.69 7.75 -10.22
N GLY A 256 -3.71 7.95 -8.89
CA GLY A 256 -2.83 7.26 -7.94
C GLY A 256 -2.93 5.74 -8.04
N HIS A 257 -4.14 5.18 -8.21
CA HIS A 257 -4.32 3.75 -8.41
C HIS A 257 -3.77 3.27 -9.75
N GLN A 258 -3.82 4.08 -10.83
CA GLN A 258 -3.21 3.70 -12.12
C GLN A 258 -1.69 3.58 -11.98
N PHE A 259 -1.04 4.50 -11.27
CA PHE A 259 0.39 4.45 -11.00
C PHE A 259 0.76 3.26 -10.10
N GLU A 260 -0.07 2.93 -9.10
CA GLU A 260 0.13 1.77 -8.24
C GLU A 260 -0.03 0.45 -9.02
N TRP A 261 -1.08 0.29 -9.83
CA TRP A 261 -1.25 -0.84 -10.73
C TRP A 261 -0.09 -1.00 -11.71
N PHE A 262 0.32 0.10 -12.34
CA PHE A 262 1.48 0.10 -13.23
C PHE A 262 2.71 -0.46 -12.53
N TYR A 263 3.03 0.06 -11.33
CA TYR A 263 4.18 -0.40 -10.56
C TYR A 263 4.11 -1.88 -10.21
N LEU A 264 2.95 -2.38 -9.80
CA LEU A 264 2.76 -3.79 -9.42
C LEU A 264 2.98 -4.75 -10.61
N LEU A 265 2.43 -4.44 -11.77
CA LEU A 265 2.51 -5.33 -12.93
C LEU A 265 3.86 -5.21 -13.64
N HIS A 266 4.33 -4.00 -13.91
CA HIS A 266 5.61 -3.79 -14.60
C HIS A 266 6.82 -4.11 -13.71
N GLY A 267 6.65 -4.06 -12.40
CA GLY A 267 7.65 -4.52 -11.43
C GLY A 267 7.77 -6.04 -11.31
N SER A 268 6.85 -6.83 -11.94
CA SER A 268 6.78 -8.28 -11.82
C SER A 268 6.94 -9.01 -13.15
N PRO A 269 8.07 -9.72 -13.40
CA PRO A 269 8.25 -10.54 -14.60
C PRO A 269 7.19 -11.63 -14.78
N LEU A 270 6.53 -12.06 -13.70
CA LEU A 270 5.45 -13.06 -13.75
C LEU A 270 4.24 -12.54 -14.54
N LEU A 271 3.99 -11.24 -14.50
CA LEU A 271 2.81 -10.60 -15.09
C LEU A 271 3.10 -9.94 -16.45
N ALA A 272 4.33 -9.95 -16.92
CA ALA A 272 4.78 -9.27 -18.16
C ALA A 272 4.07 -9.74 -19.45
N ALA A 273 3.47 -10.94 -19.45
CA ALA A 273 2.76 -11.47 -20.62
C ALA A 273 1.22 -11.36 -20.49
N THR A 274 0.71 -10.62 -19.50
CA THR A 274 -0.73 -10.46 -19.30
C THR A 274 -1.27 -9.27 -20.08
N ALA A 275 -2.52 -9.34 -20.53
CA ALA A 275 -3.17 -8.23 -21.23
C ALA A 275 -3.36 -6.99 -20.35
N LEU A 276 -3.47 -7.16 -19.02
CA LEU A 276 -3.54 -6.05 -18.08
C LEU A 276 -2.23 -5.27 -18.07
N HIS A 277 -1.07 -5.96 -18.11
CA HIS A 277 0.23 -5.31 -18.22
C HIS A 277 0.28 -4.35 -19.41
N ASP A 278 -0.14 -4.79 -20.62
CA ASP A 278 -0.15 -3.95 -21.83
C ASP A 278 -1.15 -2.78 -21.72
N SER A 279 -2.29 -2.99 -21.04
CA SER A 279 -3.28 -1.93 -20.82
C SER A 279 -2.76 -0.84 -19.89
N LEU A 280 -1.93 -1.21 -18.91
CA LEU A 280 -1.42 -0.28 -17.90
C LEU A 280 -0.37 0.70 -18.44
N GLU A 281 0.31 0.42 -19.56
CA GLU A 281 1.10 1.44 -20.27
C GLU A 281 0.21 2.61 -20.71
N ARG A 282 -0.93 2.30 -21.35
CA ARG A 282 -1.88 3.33 -21.79
C ARG A 282 -2.55 4.02 -20.60
N ALA A 283 -2.87 3.26 -19.55
CA ALA A 283 -3.43 3.81 -18.31
C ALA A 283 -2.47 4.79 -17.63
N PHE A 284 -1.18 4.46 -17.59
CA PHE A 284 -0.14 5.36 -17.05
C PHE A 284 -0.10 6.66 -17.84
N GLU A 285 0.00 6.59 -19.18
CA GLU A 285 0.03 7.78 -20.04
C GLU A 285 -1.25 8.62 -19.89
N PHE A 286 -2.43 7.97 -19.88
CA PHE A 286 -3.70 8.67 -19.72
C PHE A 286 -3.82 9.34 -18.36
N ALA A 287 -3.47 8.64 -17.27
CA ALA A 287 -3.46 9.21 -15.93
C ALA A 287 -2.43 10.34 -15.77
N PHE A 288 -1.27 10.22 -16.44
CA PHE A 288 -0.26 11.27 -16.45
C PHE A 288 -0.76 12.55 -17.15
N VAL A 289 -1.35 12.41 -18.34
CA VAL A 289 -1.81 13.56 -19.12
C VAL A 289 -3.00 14.29 -18.47
N HIS A 290 -3.93 13.54 -17.88
CA HIS A 290 -5.18 14.10 -17.37
C HIS A 290 -5.19 14.34 -15.85
N GLY A 291 -4.39 13.59 -15.11
CA GLY A 291 -4.41 13.58 -13.65
C GLY A 291 -3.18 14.17 -12.96
N VAL A 292 -2.15 14.57 -13.73
CA VAL A 292 -0.93 15.17 -13.16
C VAL A 292 -0.74 16.58 -13.70
N ASP A 293 -0.60 17.54 -12.81
CA ASP A 293 -0.20 18.91 -13.20
C ASP A 293 1.29 18.95 -13.56
N GLU A 294 1.63 19.37 -14.75
CA GLU A 294 3.00 19.36 -15.27
C GLU A 294 3.96 20.25 -14.46
N ASN A 295 3.49 21.35 -13.89
CA ASN A 295 4.34 22.31 -13.18
C ASN A 295 4.62 21.86 -11.74
N SER A 296 3.57 21.53 -11.00
CA SER A 296 3.68 21.17 -9.59
C SER A 296 3.90 19.68 -9.34
N GLY A 297 3.67 18.81 -10.35
CA GLY A 297 3.64 17.36 -10.20
C GLY A 297 2.47 16.87 -9.35
N ALA A 298 1.45 17.71 -9.13
CA ALA A 298 0.28 17.35 -8.34
C ALA A 298 -0.54 16.26 -9.01
N VAL A 299 -0.87 15.21 -8.27
CA VAL A 299 -1.76 14.13 -8.72
C VAL A 299 -3.14 14.37 -8.14
N SER A 300 -4.14 14.52 -9.00
CA SER A 300 -5.55 14.68 -8.62
C SER A 300 -6.12 13.40 -8.03
N ALA A 301 -7.10 13.53 -7.12
CA ALA A 301 -7.69 12.38 -6.47
C ALA A 301 -8.59 11.55 -7.40
N MET A 302 -9.40 12.20 -8.25
CA MET A 302 -10.46 11.49 -8.97
C MET A 302 -10.74 12.12 -10.34
N LEU A 303 -10.84 11.27 -11.36
CA LEU A 303 -11.22 11.64 -12.72
C LEU A 303 -12.34 10.73 -13.23
N ALA A 304 -13.19 11.28 -14.10
CA ALA A 304 -14.13 10.49 -14.88
C ALA A 304 -13.38 9.65 -15.93
N ALA A 305 -14.03 8.64 -16.48
CA ALA A 305 -13.42 7.74 -17.45
C ALA A 305 -12.92 8.45 -18.73
N ASP A 306 -13.44 9.61 -19.05
CA ASP A 306 -13.02 10.45 -20.19
C ASP A 306 -11.84 11.38 -19.85
N GLY A 307 -11.34 11.36 -18.61
CA GLY A 307 -10.24 12.19 -18.13
C GLY A 307 -10.68 13.54 -17.55
N SER A 308 -11.97 13.85 -17.49
CA SER A 308 -12.44 15.10 -16.87
C SER A 308 -12.29 15.04 -15.34
N LEU A 309 -11.89 16.18 -14.74
CA LEU A 309 -11.64 16.29 -13.31
C LEU A 309 -12.93 16.19 -12.49
N ILE A 310 -12.96 15.29 -11.50
CA ILE A 310 -14.04 15.18 -10.50
C ILE A 310 -13.58 15.74 -9.15
N ASP A 311 -12.38 15.34 -8.69
CA ASP A 311 -11.80 15.79 -7.41
C ASP A 311 -10.31 16.11 -7.59
N GLY A 312 -9.95 17.39 -7.42
CA GLY A 312 -8.58 17.88 -7.52
C GLY A 312 -7.77 17.75 -6.22
N THR A 313 -8.31 17.18 -5.16
CA THR A 313 -7.60 16.94 -3.90
C THR A 313 -6.31 16.13 -4.16
N GLN A 314 -5.22 16.59 -3.56
CA GLN A 314 -3.90 15.98 -3.71
C GLN A 314 -3.55 15.21 -2.44
N ARG A 315 -3.58 13.89 -2.52
CA ARG A 315 -3.28 13.00 -1.38
C ARG A 315 -1.84 12.53 -1.44
N ILE A 316 -1.12 12.58 -0.31
CA ILE A 316 0.31 12.21 -0.25
C ILE A 316 0.57 10.80 -0.80
N TRP A 317 -0.33 9.84 -0.55
CA TRP A 317 -0.16 8.48 -1.03
C TRP A 317 -0.15 8.41 -2.56
N ALA A 318 -1.05 9.14 -3.24
CA ALA A 318 -1.12 9.15 -4.70
C ALA A 318 0.14 9.76 -5.33
N GLN A 319 0.71 10.80 -4.69
CA GLN A 319 1.99 11.37 -5.09
C GLN A 319 3.13 10.35 -4.95
N ALA A 320 3.15 9.59 -3.83
CA ALA A 320 4.15 8.55 -3.59
C ALA A 320 4.08 7.44 -4.65
N GLU A 321 2.85 6.99 -5.00
CA GLU A 321 2.64 5.98 -6.05
C GLU A 321 3.09 6.49 -7.43
N TYR A 322 2.77 7.75 -7.75
CA TYR A 322 3.25 8.39 -8.97
C TYR A 322 4.78 8.40 -9.06
N LEU A 323 5.48 8.79 -8.01
CA LEU A 323 6.95 8.88 -8.00
C LEU A 323 7.61 7.52 -8.24
N ARG A 324 7.12 6.45 -7.59
CA ARG A 324 7.71 5.11 -7.79
C ARG A 324 7.39 4.54 -9.17
N ALA A 325 6.19 4.81 -9.70
CA ALA A 325 5.82 4.42 -11.06
C ALA A 325 6.65 5.17 -12.11
N LEU A 326 6.85 6.47 -11.91
CA LEU A 326 7.68 7.31 -12.78
C LEU A 326 9.13 6.82 -12.85
N ALA A 327 9.72 6.41 -11.72
CA ALA A 327 11.05 5.82 -11.68
C ALA A 327 11.13 4.47 -12.41
N LEU A 328 10.12 3.62 -12.28
CA LEU A 328 10.04 2.34 -12.99
C LEU A 328 9.83 2.54 -14.50
N HIS A 329 9.00 3.51 -14.89
CA HIS A 329 8.74 3.87 -16.29
C HIS A 329 9.97 4.40 -17.02
N GLY A 330 11.01 4.81 -16.29
CA GLY A 330 12.29 5.25 -16.85
C GLY A 330 12.34 6.74 -17.17
N ALA A 331 11.68 7.55 -16.34
CA ALA A 331 11.76 9.00 -16.46
C ALA A 331 13.21 9.52 -16.43
N GLU A 332 13.45 10.60 -17.14
CA GLU A 332 14.75 11.29 -17.15
C GLU A 332 15.17 11.65 -15.71
N PRO A 333 16.43 11.38 -15.30
CA PRO A 333 16.88 11.58 -13.92
C PRO A 333 16.61 12.99 -13.38
N GLN A 334 16.82 14.02 -14.20
CA GLN A 334 16.59 15.41 -13.80
C GLN A 334 15.12 15.71 -13.53
N MET A 335 14.21 15.14 -14.33
CA MET A 335 12.78 15.27 -14.12
C MET A 335 12.37 14.57 -12.80
N LEU A 336 12.85 13.38 -12.56
CA LEU A 336 12.54 12.63 -11.35
C LEU A 336 13.06 13.36 -10.11
N GLU A 337 14.30 13.87 -10.11
CA GLU A 337 14.86 14.68 -9.01
C GLU A 337 14.03 15.93 -8.74
N ALA A 338 13.57 16.63 -9.78
CA ALA A 338 12.68 17.78 -9.62
C ALA A 338 11.34 17.39 -8.98
N ARG A 339 10.75 16.25 -9.38
CA ARG A 339 9.50 15.74 -8.78
C ARG A 339 9.68 15.31 -7.31
N LEU A 340 10.81 14.68 -6.97
CA LEU A 340 11.15 14.33 -5.58
C LEU A 340 11.29 15.58 -4.70
N SER A 341 11.93 16.63 -5.22
CA SER A 341 12.09 17.91 -4.52
C SER A 341 10.74 18.59 -4.27
N LEU A 342 9.88 18.66 -5.29
CA LEU A 342 8.52 19.22 -5.17
C LEU A 342 7.65 18.42 -4.20
N PHE A 343 7.77 17.09 -4.20
CA PHE A 343 7.07 16.24 -3.22
C PHE A 343 7.51 16.56 -1.80
N ALA A 344 8.82 16.65 -1.55
CA ALA A 344 9.36 16.99 -0.23
C ALA A 344 8.88 18.36 0.24
N GLU A 345 8.97 19.38 -0.61
CA GLU A 345 8.57 20.76 -0.29
C GLU A 345 7.08 20.87 0.06
N ARG A 346 6.22 20.16 -0.67
CA ARG A 346 4.77 20.29 -0.55
C ARG A 346 4.17 19.43 0.56
N PHE A 347 4.71 18.23 0.76
CA PHE A 347 4.10 17.27 1.66
C PHE A 347 4.88 16.99 2.94
N LEU A 348 6.18 17.24 2.99
CA LEU A 348 6.97 16.91 4.17
C LEU A 348 7.30 18.15 5.01
N HIS A 349 7.30 17.99 6.34
CA HIS A 349 7.67 19.05 7.27
C HIS A 349 8.40 18.45 8.49
N PRO A 350 9.06 19.27 9.34
CA PRO A 350 9.91 18.77 10.43
C PRO A 350 9.20 17.90 11.47
N GLN A 351 7.88 17.98 11.59
CA GLN A 351 7.08 17.17 12.54
C GLN A 351 6.38 15.97 11.89
N GLY A 352 6.45 15.81 10.54
CA GLY A 352 5.76 14.72 9.84
C GLY A 352 5.44 15.05 8.39
N TRP A 353 4.16 15.01 8.03
CA TRP A 353 3.70 15.26 6.67
C TRP A 353 2.30 15.87 6.62
N ASN A 354 1.99 16.49 5.50
CA ASN A 354 0.66 16.95 5.12
C ASN A 354 -0.08 15.79 4.44
N GLU A 355 -1.23 15.37 4.94
CA GLU A 355 -1.97 14.23 4.35
C GLU A 355 -2.65 14.60 3.03
N CYS A 356 -3.29 15.78 2.98
CA CYS A 356 -3.92 16.26 1.75
C CYS A 356 -3.69 17.77 1.54
N LEU A 357 -3.52 18.13 0.28
CA LEU A 357 -3.66 19.49 -0.20
C LEU A 357 -4.95 19.59 -1.04
N ASP A 358 -5.53 20.77 -1.18
CA ASP A 358 -6.63 21.03 -2.09
C ASP A 358 -6.15 21.12 -3.56
N ASP A 359 -7.05 21.39 -4.48
CA ASP A 359 -6.78 21.55 -5.91
C ASP A 359 -5.86 22.74 -6.25
N GLN A 360 -5.73 23.70 -5.34
CA GLN A 360 -4.83 24.85 -5.46
C GLN A 360 -3.50 24.65 -4.72
N GLY A 361 -3.28 23.46 -4.14
CA GLY A 361 -2.08 23.14 -3.38
C GLY A 361 -2.05 23.70 -1.97
N GLN A 362 -3.18 24.20 -1.44
CA GLN A 362 -3.28 24.66 -0.07
C GLN A 362 -3.57 23.48 0.86
N LEU A 363 -3.06 23.57 2.08
CA LEU A 363 -3.21 22.52 3.08
C LEU A 363 -4.67 22.33 3.48
N SER A 364 -5.24 21.14 3.19
CA SER A 364 -6.65 20.80 3.48
C SER A 364 -6.78 19.77 4.60
N ARG A 365 -5.80 18.88 4.79
CA ARG A 365 -5.80 17.88 5.86
C ARG A 365 -4.42 17.72 6.48
N ARG A 366 -4.32 17.96 7.80
CA ARG A 366 -3.06 18.00 8.57
C ARG A 366 -2.78 16.75 9.41
N ASP A 367 -3.81 15.97 9.73
CA ASP A 367 -3.62 14.76 10.52
C ASP A 367 -2.77 13.74 9.77
N MET A 368 -2.00 12.99 10.51
CA MET A 368 -1.05 11.99 10.01
C MET A 368 -1.59 10.58 10.31
N PRO A 369 -2.29 9.93 9.36
CA PRO A 369 -2.82 8.59 9.54
C PRO A 369 -1.71 7.53 9.65
N SER A 370 -1.93 6.53 10.50
CA SER A 370 -1.02 5.37 10.65
C SER A 370 -0.86 4.54 9.37
N THR A 371 -1.74 4.76 8.39
CA THR A 371 -1.76 4.04 7.13
C THR A 371 -0.87 4.64 6.04
N SER A 372 -0.56 5.94 6.10
CA SER A 372 0.23 6.64 5.07
C SER A 372 1.71 6.22 5.03
N PRO A 373 2.40 5.89 6.15
CA PRO A 373 3.79 5.42 6.12
C PRO A 373 4.03 4.17 5.28
N TYR A 374 3.01 3.34 5.05
CA TYR A 374 3.08 2.21 4.13
C TYR A 374 3.43 2.68 2.70
N HIS A 375 2.69 3.65 2.16
CA HIS A 375 2.94 4.18 0.81
C HIS A 375 4.30 4.88 0.70
N LEU A 376 4.72 5.60 1.76
CA LEU A 376 6.05 6.21 1.80
C LEU A 376 7.16 5.15 1.79
N ALA A 377 7.01 4.09 2.59
CA ALA A 377 7.98 2.99 2.64
C ALA A 377 8.10 2.26 1.30
N THR A 378 6.96 1.89 0.66
CA THR A 378 6.95 1.22 -0.64
C THR A 378 7.50 2.11 -1.75
N CYS A 379 7.16 3.41 -1.73
CA CYS A 379 7.70 4.39 -2.65
C CYS A 379 9.23 4.47 -2.54
N TYR A 380 9.76 4.70 -1.36
CA TYR A 380 11.20 4.89 -1.16
C TYR A 380 12.01 3.62 -1.46
N GLN A 381 11.46 2.44 -1.17
CA GLN A 381 12.05 1.16 -1.59
C GLN A 381 12.06 1.03 -3.12
N GLY A 382 10.98 1.41 -3.78
CA GLY A 382 10.88 1.43 -5.23
C GLY A 382 11.90 2.39 -5.87
N LEU A 383 11.98 3.61 -5.38
CA LEU A 383 12.95 4.62 -5.84
C LEU A 383 14.40 4.16 -5.66
N ALA A 384 14.74 3.61 -4.48
CA ALA A 384 16.08 3.11 -4.20
C ALA A 384 16.47 1.98 -5.18
N LYS A 385 15.55 1.07 -5.49
CA LYS A 385 15.78 -0.03 -6.45
C LYS A 385 16.12 0.45 -7.85
N HIS A 386 15.57 1.61 -8.26
CA HIS A 386 15.73 2.11 -9.63
C HIS A 386 16.79 3.22 -9.78
N LEU A 387 17.08 3.97 -8.72
CA LEU A 387 18.05 5.09 -8.73
C LEU A 387 19.42 4.75 -8.17
N ILE A 388 19.53 3.77 -7.27
CA ILE A 388 20.80 3.31 -6.70
C ILE A 388 21.21 2.05 -7.45
N ARG A 389 21.80 2.24 -8.64
CA ARG A 389 22.40 1.18 -9.45
C ARG A 389 23.92 1.31 -9.48
#